data_74a778145dde8fe5b25d47b04ff44da4
#
_entry.id   74a778145dde8fe5b25d47b04ff44da4
#
_cell.length_a   1.000
_cell.length_b   1.000
_cell.length_c   1.000
_cell.angle_alpha   90.00
_cell.angle_beta   90.00
_cell.angle_gamma   90.00
#
_symmetry.space_group_name_H-M   'P 1'
#
loop_
_entity.id
_entity.type
_entity.pdbx_description
1 polymer ?
#
loop_
_entity_poly.entity_id
_entity_poly.type
_entity_poly.pdbx_seq_one_letter_code
_entity_poly.pdbx_strand_id
1 'polypeptide(L)'
;MNLKNMFNRVRKPKKISFEVFSKSLQDKLIELGYKKSNTGNRTYFSLFYYNKKEHLIPEYYHYFYIESYYENIGFANNNENNPDGCWHGFCRPEDFTKEHLDTLFERATTYAIHSKNCKIQAKLDEIGKDFE
;
A
#
# COMPACT_ATOMS: atom_id res chain seq x y z
N MET A 1 8.72 -32.80 26.60
CA MET A 1 8.27 -31.57 25.89
C MET A 1 6.93 -31.83 25.23
N ASN A 2 5.94 -31.02 25.52
CA ASN A 2 4.61 -31.18 24.94
C ASN A 2 4.63 -30.78 23.47
N LEU A 3 4.15 -31.65 22.59
CA LEU A 3 4.05 -31.38 21.15
C LEU A 3 3.31 -30.06 20.86
N LYS A 4 2.29 -29.75 21.66
CA LYS A 4 1.53 -28.51 21.55
C LYS A 4 2.41 -27.27 21.74
N ASN A 5 3.37 -27.32 22.65
CA ASN A 5 4.31 -26.21 22.87
C ASN A 5 5.33 -26.08 21.74
N MET A 6 5.72 -27.19 21.11
CA MET A 6 6.59 -27.17 19.94
C MET A 6 5.89 -26.49 18.77
N PHE A 7 4.62 -26.83 18.49
CA PHE A 7 3.85 -26.20 17.42
C PHE A 7 3.64 -24.71 17.67
N ASN A 8 3.38 -24.31 18.91
CA ASN A 8 3.23 -22.91 19.25
C ASN A 8 4.52 -22.11 19.05
N ARG A 9 5.68 -22.71 19.31
CA ARG A 9 6.98 -22.07 19.07
C ARG A 9 7.27 -21.90 17.59
N VAL A 10 6.91 -22.89 16.79
CA VAL A 10 7.12 -22.87 15.34
C VAL A 10 6.17 -21.87 14.65
N ARG A 11 4.99 -21.65 15.25
CA ARG A 11 3.96 -20.76 14.70
C ARG A 11 4.10 -19.30 15.09
N LYS A 12 4.98 -18.96 16.05
CA LYS A 12 5.19 -17.56 16.39
C LYS A 12 5.81 -16.83 15.21
N PRO A 13 5.17 -15.76 14.71
CA PRO A 13 5.74 -15.00 13.60
C PRO A 13 7.11 -14.47 13.97
N LYS A 14 8.06 -14.63 13.08
CA LYS A 14 9.40 -14.10 13.27
C LYS A 14 9.37 -12.59 13.03
N LYS A 15 9.79 -11.82 14.02
CA LYS A 15 9.85 -10.37 13.90
C LYS A 15 11.00 -9.93 13.00
N ILE A 16 10.73 -8.88 12.24
CA ILE A 16 11.69 -8.25 11.35
C ILE A 16 11.97 -6.85 11.94
N SER A 17 13.21 -6.36 11.81
CA SER A 17 13.52 -5.01 12.25
C SER A 17 12.76 -3.98 11.43
N PHE A 18 12.51 -2.80 12.02
CA PHE A 18 11.89 -1.69 11.30
C PHE A 18 12.66 -1.35 10.03
N GLU A 19 13.98 -1.34 10.09
CA GLU A 19 14.82 -1.00 8.94
C GLU A 19 14.59 -1.95 7.77
N VAL A 20 14.58 -3.25 8.04
CA VAL A 20 14.36 -4.26 7.00
C VAL A 20 12.93 -4.21 6.50
N PHE A 21 11.96 -4.13 7.40
CA PHE A 21 10.54 -4.08 7.05
C PHE A 21 10.22 -2.84 6.19
N SER A 22 10.64 -1.67 6.63
CA SER A 22 10.36 -0.42 5.92
C SER A 22 11.07 -0.34 4.57
N LYS A 23 12.32 -0.82 4.49
CA LYS A 23 13.05 -0.83 3.23
C LYS A 23 12.40 -1.80 2.23
N SER A 24 12.02 -2.97 2.68
CA SER A 24 11.35 -3.96 1.82
C SER A 24 10.03 -3.43 1.29
N LEU A 25 9.24 -2.76 2.14
CA LEU A 25 7.99 -2.13 1.73
C LEU A 25 8.24 -1.01 0.74
N GLN A 26 9.20 -0.13 1.03
CA GLN A 26 9.56 0.97 0.15
C GLN A 26 9.96 0.48 -1.24
N ASP A 27 10.85 -0.51 -1.31
CA ASP A 27 11.31 -1.06 -2.58
C ASP A 27 10.14 -1.63 -3.39
N LYS A 28 9.22 -2.31 -2.73
CA LYS A 28 8.03 -2.86 -3.38
C LYS A 28 7.11 -1.78 -3.91
N LEU A 29 6.87 -0.74 -3.13
CA LEU A 29 6.02 0.37 -3.53
C LEU A 29 6.59 1.11 -4.74
N ILE A 30 7.89 1.34 -4.76
CA ILE A 30 8.57 1.97 -5.91
C ILE A 30 8.45 1.07 -7.14
N GLU A 31 8.69 -0.22 -6.98
CA GLU A 31 8.54 -1.19 -8.07
C GLU A 31 7.14 -1.18 -8.66
N LEU A 32 6.12 -1.00 -7.82
CA LEU A 32 4.71 -0.96 -8.25
C LEU A 32 4.30 0.39 -8.86
N GLY A 33 5.17 1.38 -8.85
CA GLY A 33 4.90 2.68 -9.45
C GLY A 33 4.34 3.74 -8.50
N TYR A 34 4.40 3.50 -7.20
CA TYR A 34 4.02 4.51 -6.22
C TYR A 34 4.98 5.69 -6.26
N LYS A 35 4.43 6.89 -6.16
CA LYS A 35 5.23 8.11 -6.12
C LYS A 35 5.64 8.44 -4.70
N LYS A 36 6.92 8.73 -4.52
CA LYS A 36 7.51 9.07 -3.23
C LYS A 36 7.52 10.58 -3.03
N SER A 37 7.10 11.02 -1.85
CA SER A 37 7.23 12.42 -1.44
C SER A 37 7.59 12.49 0.04
N ASN A 38 8.43 13.47 0.39
CA ASN A 38 8.85 13.69 1.76
C ASN A 38 8.11 14.90 2.33
N THR A 39 7.50 14.74 3.50
CA THR A 39 6.78 15.82 4.19
C THR A 39 7.13 15.74 5.68
N GLY A 40 8.01 16.63 6.13
CA GLY A 40 8.46 16.62 7.52
C GLY A 40 9.18 15.33 7.87
N ASN A 41 8.69 14.64 8.90
CA ASN A 41 9.28 13.38 9.37
C ASN A 41 8.75 12.14 8.66
N ARG A 42 7.86 12.32 7.68
CA ARG A 42 7.21 11.22 6.99
C ARG A 42 7.60 11.16 5.52
N THR A 43 7.75 9.94 5.02
CA THR A 43 7.90 9.67 3.60
C THR A 43 6.60 9.01 3.12
N TYR A 44 5.92 9.64 2.19
CA TYR A 44 4.67 9.15 1.62
C TYR A 44 4.93 8.45 0.29
N PHE A 45 4.16 7.40 0.05
CA PHE A 45 4.13 6.66 -1.20
C PHE A 45 2.68 6.61 -1.66
N SER A 46 2.38 7.18 -2.81
CA SER A 46 1.01 7.41 -3.24
C SER A 46 0.76 6.95 -4.66
N LEU A 47 -0.48 6.56 -4.92
CA LEU A 47 -0.98 6.31 -6.27
C LEU A 47 -2.02 7.36 -6.62
N PHE A 48 -2.03 7.75 -7.90
CA PHE A 48 -3.06 8.60 -8.44
C PHE A 48 -4.10 7.74 -9.14
N TYR A 49 -5.37 8.03 -8.88
CA TYR A 49 -6.48 7.42 -9.57
C TYR A 49 -6.97 8.36 -10.66
N TYR A 50 -7.36 7.81 -11.79
CA TYR A 50 -7.90 8.61 -12.87
C TYR A 50 -9.42 8.60 -12.78
N ASN A 51 -10.03 9.79 -12.80
CA ASN A 51 -11.47 9.98 -12.77
C ASN A 51 -11.90 10.72 -14.02
N LYS A 52 -12.96 10.22 -14.68
CA LYS A 52 -13.53 10.78 -15.90
C LYS A 52 -13.86 12.27 -15.79
N LYS A 53 -14.35 12.72 -14.63
CA LYS A 53 -14.80 14.10 -14.40
C LYS A 53 -13.67 15.03 -13.95
N GLU A 54 -12.74 14.52 -13.17
CA GLU A 54 -11.72 15.30 -12.48
C GLU A 54 -10.31 15.03 -12.98
N HIS A 55 -10.15 14.14 -13.93
CA HIS A 55 -8.89 13.69 -14.53
C HIS A 55 -8.04 12.86 -13.55
N LEU A 56 -7.36 13.47 -12.61
CA LEU A 56 -6.53 12.77 -11.64
C LEU A 56 -7.06 13.01 -10.23
N ILE A 57 -7.23 11.92 -9.48
CA ILE A 57 -7.58 11.99 -8.06
C ILE A 57 -6.26 12.06 -7.28
N PRO A 58 -6.13 13.03 -6.37
CA PRO A 58 -4.91 13.16 -5.57
C PRO A 58 -4.56 11.90 -4.78
N GLU A 59 -3.29 11.77 -4.47
CA GLU A 59 -2.69 10.63 -3.80
C GLU A 59 -3.27 10.31 -2.42
N TYR A 60 -3.85 11.28 -1.76
CA TYR A 60 -4.41 11.05 -0.42
C TYR A 60 -5.57 10.05 -0.41
N TYR A 61 -6.09 9.68 -1.56
CA TYR A 61 -7.10 8.63 -1.65
C TYR A 61 -6.52 7.24 -1.41
N HIS A 62 -5.23 7.08 -1.64
CA HIS A 62 -4.53 5.84 -1.33
C HIS A 62 -3.05 6.11 -1.14
N TYR A 63 -2.53 5.83 0.05
CA TYR A 63 -1.13 6.05 0.35
C TYR A 63 -0.63 5.15 1.46
N PHE A 64 0.69 4.98 1.47
CA PHE A 64 1.44 4.46 2.61
C PHE A 64 2.38 5.56 3.08
N TYR A 65 2.71 5.58 4.37
CA TYR A 65 3.76 6.44 4.85
C TYR A 65 4.70 5.70 5.78
N ILE A 66 5.95 6.12 5.79
CA ILE A 66 7.00 5.62 6.69
C ILE A 66 7.46 6.78 7.54
N GLU A 67 7.44 6.60 8.85
CA GLU A 67 7.91 7.59 9.82
C GLU A 67 9.05 6.99 10.61
N SER A 68 10.29 7.41 10.28
CA SER A 68 11.50 6.81 10.85
C SER A 68 11.70 7.15 12.32
N TYR A 69 11.31 8.35 12.75
CA TYR A 69 11.53 8.77 14.14
C TYR A 69 10.77 7.89 15.14
N TYR A 70 9.50 7.60 14.87
CA TYR A 70 8.69 6.74 15.73
C TYR A 70 8.65 5.29 15.27
N GLU A 71 9.39 4.95 14.23
CA GLU A 71 9.42 3.61 13.66
C GLU A 71 8.04 3.03 13.42
N ASN A 72 7.19 3.81 12.74
CA ASN A 72 5.87 3.32 12.37
C ASN A 72 5.62 3.47 10.87
N ILE A 73 4.65 2.72 10.40
CA ILE A 73 4.22 2.70 9.02
C ILE A 73 2.70 2.84 9.03
N GLY A 74 2.20 3.81 8.29
CA GLY A 74 0.77 4.03 8.19
C GLY A 74 0.29 3.80 6.77
N PHE A 75 -1.01 3.61 6.64
CA PHE A 75 -1.65 3.46 5.33
C PHE A 75 -3.08 3.94 5.39
N ALA A 76 -3.56 4.44 4.27
CA ALA A 76 -4.94 4.88 4.15
C ALA A 76 -5.42 4.71 2.72
N ASN A 77 -6.71 4.41 2.60
CA ASN A 77 -7.42 4.38 1.35
C ASN A 77 -8.83 4.93 1.59
N ASN A 78 -9.09 6.11 1.07
CA ASN A 78 -10.35 6.81 1.28
C ASN A 78 -11.28 6.73 0.07
N ASN A 79 -10.91 5.98 -0.96
CA ASN A 79 -11.70 5.87 -2.17
C ASN A 79 -12.64 4.66 -2.07
N GLU A 80 -13.96 4.92 -2.06
CA GLU A 80 -14.99 3.88 -1.99
C GLU A 80 -14.97 2.94 -3.18
N ASN A 81 -14.44 3.37 -4.31
CA ASN A 81 -14.39 2.58 -5.54
C ASN A 81 -13.17 1.65 -5.62
N ASN A 82 -12.34 1.64 -4.58
CA ASN A 82 -11.21 0.72 -4.53
C ASN A 82 -11.68 -0.71 -4.25
N PRO A 83 -10.94 -1.73 -4.76
CA PRO A 83 -11.35 -3.13 -4.62
C PRO A 83 -11.62 -3.59 -3.19
N ASP A 84 -10.87 -3.06 -2.22
CA ASP A 84 -11.01 -3.41 -0.81
C ASP A 84 -11.83 -2.40 -0.01
N GLY A 85 -12.43 -1.39 -0.68
CA GLY A 85 -13.16 -0.32 -0.01
C GLY A 85 -12.26 0.64 0.74
N CYS A 86 -12.83 1.41 1.64
CA CYS A 86 -12.09 2.34 2.49
C CYS A 86 -11.44 1.60 3.66
N TRP A 87 -10.15 1.86 3.88
CA TRP A 87 -9.44 1.32 5.04
C TRP A 87 -8.29 2.24 5.42
N HIS A 88 -7.91 2.18 6.68
CA HIS A 88 -6.76 2.91 7.20
C HIS A 88 -6.20 2.17 8.40
N GLY A 89 -4.97 2.45 8.72
CA GLY A 89 -4.31 1.82 9.85
C GLY A 89 -2.84 2.17 9.92
N PHE A 90 -2.17 1.54 10.85
CA PHE A 90 -0.72 1.67 10.98
C PHE A 90 -0.13 0.41 11.57
N CYS A 91 1.16 0.19 11.32
CA CYS A 91 1.91 -0.93 11.86
C CYS A 91 2.79 -0.43 13.00
N ARG A 92 2.69 -1.10 14.13
CA ARG A 92 3.56 -0.89 15.29
C ARG A 92 4.71 -1.90 15.26
N PRO A 93 5.73 -1.76 16.11
CA PRO A 93 6.83 -2.73 16.15
C PRO A 93 6.40 -4.18 16.27
N GLU A 94 5.33 -4.48 17.01
CA GLU A 94 4.79 -5.82 17.12
C GLU A 94 4.24 -6.39 15.83
N ASP A 95 3.93 -5.54 14.86
CA ASP A 95 3.36 -5.94 13.57
C ASP A 95 4.44 -6.18 12.49
N PHE A 96 5.70 -5.93 12.81
CA PHE A 96 6.78 -6.10 11.84
C PHE A 96 7.15 -7.57 11.69
N THR A 97 6.32 -8.30 10.96
CA THR A 97 6.49 -9.71 10.64
C THR A 97 6.45 -9.89 9.13
N LYS A 98 6.99 -11.00 8.65
CA LYS A 98 6.95 -11.31 7.22
C LYS A 98 5.51 -11.47 6.73
N GLU A 99 4.66 -12.10 7.53
CA GLU A 99 3.25 -12.30 7.18
C GLU A 99 2.53 -10.98 6.99
N HIS A 100 2.79 -10.01 7.88
CA HIS A 100 2.17 -8.70 7.79
C HIS A 100 2.72 -7.93 6.58
N LEU A 101 4.03 -8.03 6.33
CA LEU A 101 4.66 -7.42 5.16
C LEU A 101 4.06 -7.96 3.86
N ASP A 102 3.87 -9.28 3.78
CA ASP A 102 3.25 -9.92 2.62
C ASP A 102 1.81 -9.43 2.40
N THR A 103 1.06 -9.22 3.49
CA THR A 103 -0.29 -8.64 3.41
C THR A 103 -0.26 -7.23 2.84
N LEU A 104 0.68 -6.39 3.28
CA LEU A 104 0.83 -5.04 2.74
C LEU A 104 1.24 -5.08 1.26
N PHE A 105 2.13 -6.00 0.88
CA PHE A 105 2.53 -6.18 -0.51
C PHE A 105 1.33 -6.55 -1.39
N GLU A 106 0.51 -7.47 -0.92
CA GLU A 106 -0.69 -7.89 -1.64
C GLU A 106 -1.66 -6.75 -1.85
N ARG A 107 -1.94 -5.96 -0.81
CA ARG A 107 -2.81 -4.79 -0.90
C ARG A 107 -2.22 -3.73 -1.84
N ALA A 108 -0.93 -3.44 -1.70
CA ALA A 108 -0.26 -2.46 -2.55
C ALA A 108 -0.33 -2.87 -4.03
N THR A 109 -0.14 -4.16 -4.32
CA THR A 109 -0.24 -4.70 -5.67
C THR A 109 -1.67 -4.57 -6.22
N THR A 110 -2.67 -4.91 -5.42
CA THR A 110 -4.08 -4.79 -5.81
C THR A 110 -4.43 -3.36 -6.20
N TYR A 111 -4.01 -2.38 -5.42
CA TYR A 111 -4.28 -0.97 -5.72
C TYR A 111 -3.49 -0.46 -6.92
N ALA A 112 -2.27 -0.95 -7.11
CA ALA A 112 -1.47 -0.58 -8.28
C ALA A 112 -2.15 -1.07 -9.58
N ILE A 113 -2.65 -2.29 -9.58
CA ILE A 113 -3.40 -2.86 -10.71
C ILE A 113 -4.68 -2.06 -10.95
N HIS A 114 -5.42 -1.76 -9.90
CA HIS A 114 -6.65 -0.98 -9.98
C HIS A 114 -6.39 0.42 -10.57
N SER A 115 -5.38 1.11 -10.09
CA SER A 115 -4.99 2.43 -10.58
C SER A 115 -4.65 2.39 -12.08
N LYS A 116 -3.89 1.37 -12.48
CA LYS A 116 -3.53 1.16 -13.89
C LYS A 116 -4.77 0.92 -14.76
N ASN A 117 -5.68 0.09 -14.29
CA ASN A 117 -6.92 -0.21 -15.01
C ASN A 117 -7.80 1.02 -15.16
N CYS A 118 -7.88 1.87 -14.14
CA CYS A 118 -8.62 3.13 -14.21
C CYS A 118 -8.04 4.06 -15.29
N LYS A 119 -6.72 4.13 -15.39
CA LYS A 119 -6.05 4.95 -16.41
C LYS A 119 -6.31 4.42 -17.82
N ILE A 120 -6.26 3.10 -17.99
CA ILE A 120 -6.54 2.46 -19.29
C ILE A 120 -7.99 2.73 -19.70
N GLN A 121 -8.94 2.54 -18.76
CA GLN A 121 -10.35 2.77 -19.03
C GLN A 121 -10.62 4.22 -19.42
N ALA A 122 -10.00 5.17 -18.74
CA ALA A 122 -10.13 6.59 -19.05
C ALA A 122 -9.64 6.91 -20.45
N LYS A 123 -8.52 6.32 -20.89
CA LYS A 123 -8.01 6.48 -22.25
C LYS A 123 -8.94 5.90 -23.30
N LEU A 124 -9.52 4.72 -23.02
CA LEU A 124 -10.49 4.10 -23.92
C LEU A 124 -11.75 4.95 -24.05
N ASP A 125 -12.21 5.55 -22.95
CA ASP A 125 -13.36 6.45 -22.95
C ASP A 125 -13.10 7.69 -23.78
N GLU A 126 -11.89 8.26 -23.71
CA GLU A 126 -11.51 9.41 -24.53
C GLU A 126 -11.48 9.06 -26.01
N ILE A 127 -10.91 7.92 -26.36
CA ILE A 127 -10.88 7.42 -27.74
C ILE A 127 -12.30 7.24 -28.27
N GLY A 128 -13.19 6.66 -27.44
CA GLY A 128 -14.57 6.46 -27.82
C GLY A 128 -15.31 7.75 -28.16
N LYS A 129 -14.98 8.86 -27.48
CA LYS A 129 -15.59 10.16 -27.75
C LYS A 129 -15.24 10.70 -29.14
N ASP A 130 -14.05 10.38 -29.63
CA ASP A 130 -13.60 10.83 -30.94
C ASP A 130 -14.37 10.19 -32.11
N PHE A 131 -15.11 9.12 -31.81
CA PHE A 131 -15.89 8.38 -32.82
C PHE A 131 -17.41 8.61 -32.70
N GLU A 132 -17.85 9.47 -31.78
CA GLU A 132 -19.27 9.81 -31.64
C GLU A 132 -19.74 10.86 -32.67
#